data_945472ded0c14adfb221a7edf6bf41fd
#
_entry.id   945472ded0c14adfb221a7edf6bf41fd
#
_cell.length_a   1.000
_cell.length_b   1.000
_cell.length_c   1.000
_cell.angle_alpha   90.00
_cell.angle_beta   90.00
_cell.angle_gamma   90.00
#
_symmetry.space_group_name_H-M   'P 1'
#
loop_
_entity.id
_entity.type
_entity.pdbx_description
1 polymer ?
#
loop_
_entity_poly.entity_id
_entity_poly.type
_entity_poly.pdbx_seq_one_letter_code
_entity_poly.pdbx_strand_id
1 'polypeptide(L)'
;MLSARRTRPILPQLGWKEEVELPELQTGLQIAKIDTGARSSALHAEDISVIGRRVNFRFEGKKHELKLIGAKRIKSSNGFSEIRPMIETEVVLGAHRFMAAITLTDRGDMEVPMLLGREAIKGRFLVNVARTFIHSRKAHTK
;
A
#
# COMPACT_ATOMS: atom_id res chain seq x y z
N MET A 1 -17.96 24.82 -29.88
CA MET A 1 -17.87 24.34 -29.47
C MET A 1 -17.52 23.90 -28.49
N LEU A 2 -17.38 24.03 -27.88
CA LEU A 2 -17.11 23.61 -26.92
C LEU A 2 -17.52 22.50 -26.53
N SER A 3 -18.06 22.09 -26.92
CA SER A 3 -18.45 20.85 -26.70
C SER A 3 -17.44 19.92 -26.65
N ALA A 4 -16.45 20.15 -27.14
CA ALA A 4 -15.37 19.23 -27.04
C ALA A 4 -14.86 19.10 -25.65
N ARG A 5 -15.44 19.78 -24.77
CA ARG A 5 -15.00 19.64 -23.44
C ARG A 5 -15.22 18.25 -22.95
N ARG A 6 -14.17 17.58 -22.63
CA ARG A 6 -14.25 16.28 -22.06
C ARG A 6 -14.53 16.34 -20.62
N THR A 7 -15.45 15.52 -20.16
CA THR A 7 -15.69 15.38 -18.74
C THR A 7 -14.64 14.47 -18.16
N ARG A 8 -13.87 14.94 -17.23
CA ARG A 8 -12.91 14.10 -16.56
C ARG A 8 -13.60 13.29 -15.48
N PRO A 9 -13.25 12.03 -15.33
CA PRO A 9 -13.82 11.24 -14.25
C PRO A 9 -13.48 11.88 -12.92
N ILE A 10 -14.43 11.86 -12.02
CA ILE A 10 -14.19 12.31 -10.66
C ILE A 10 -13.59 11.13 -9.91
N LEU A 11 -12.38 11.30 -9.41
CA LEU A 11 -11.72 10.25 -8.68
C LEU A 11 -12.28 10.16 -7.28
N PRO A 12 -12.45 8.95 -6.75
CA PRO A 12 -12.88 8.80 -5.37
C PRO A 12 -11.82 9.30 -4.42
N GLN A 13 -12.27 9.67 -3.23
CA GLN A 13 -11.37 10.19 -2.21
C GLN A 13 -10.91 9.10 -1.26
N LEU A 14 -9.69 9.24 -0.78
CA LEU A 14 -9.20 8.51 0.38
C LEU A 14 -9.01 9.48 1.52
N GLY A 15 -9.19 9.00 2.74
CA GLY A 15 -8.69 9.72 3.89
C GLY A 15 -7.18 9.47 4.04
N TRP A 16 -6.57 10.01 5.08
CA TRP A 16 -5.14 9.80 5.27
C TRP A 16 -4.83 8.45 5.94
N LYS A 17 -5.85 7.77 6.43
CA LYS A 17 -5.79 6.37 6.85
C LYS A 17 -7.00 5.66 6.28
N GLU A 18 -6.80 4.42 5.83
CA GLU A 18 -7.89 3.61 5.31
C GLU A 18 -7.66 2.16 5.69
N GLU A 19 -8.73 1.38 5.74
CA GLU A 19 -8.60 -0.06 5.87
C GLU A 19 -8.46 -0.67 4.50
N VAL A 20 -7.48 -1.54 4.35
CA VAL A 20 -7.25 -2.25 3.10
C VAL A 20 -7.19 -3.73 3.38
N GLU A 21 -7.48 -4.50 2.36
CA GLU A 21 -7.33 -5.94 2.40
C GLU A 21 -6.31 -6.34 1.35
N LEU A 22 -5.46 -7.29 1.71
CA LEU A 22 -4.49 -7.87 0.79
C LEU A 22 -4.87 -9.33 0.66
N PRO A 23 -5.76 -9.65 -0.31
CA PRO A 23 -6.35 -11.00 -0.33
C PRO A 23 -5.33 -12.11 -0.47
N GLU A 24 -4.24 -11.86 -1.19
CA GLU A 24 -3.23 -12.89 -1.38
C GLU A 24 -2.46 -13.20 -0.11
N LEU A 25 -2.50 -12.31 0.88
CA LEU A 25 -1.84 -12.53 2.15
C LEU A 25 -2.80 -13.07 3.22
N GLN A 26 -4.09 -13.08 2.94
CA GLN A 26 -5.09 -13.76 3.75
C GLN A 26 -5.09 -13.35 5.22
N THR A 27 -4.89 -12.07 5.48
CA THR A 27 -4.81 -11.60 6.86
C THR A 27 -5.94 -10.66 7.24
N GLY A 28 -6.95 -10.52 6.39
CA GLY A 28 -8.09 -9.65 6.70
C GLY A 28 -7.74 -8.19 6.50
N LEU A 29 -8.51 -7.32 7.13
CA LEU A 29 -8.34 -5.88 6.97
C LEU A 29 -7.14 -5.38 7.75
N GLN A 30 -6.36 -4.51 7.11
CA GLN A 30 -5.21 -3.87 7.70
C GLN A 30 -5.35 -2.37 7.55
N ILE A 31 -4.78 -1.63 8.49
CA ILE A 31 -4.79 -0.18 8.38
C ILE A 31 -3.60 0.25 7.55
N ALA A 32 -3.88 1.04 6.52
CA ALA A 32 -2.84 1.63 5.68
C ALA A 32 -2.86 3.14 5.88
N LYS A 33 -1.68 3.71 6.03
CA LYS A 33 -1.52 5.15 6.04
C LYS A 33 -1.27 5.61 4.62
N ILE A 34 -1.97 6.65 4.22
CA ILE A 34 -1.84 7.19 2.87
C ILE A 34 -0.72 8.21 2.91
N ASP A 35 0.41 7.86 2.32
CA ASP A 35 1.63 8.65 2.44
C ASP A 35 1.96 9.30 1.11
N THR A 36 1.48 10.52 0.91
CA THR A 36 1.73 11.23 -0.33
C THR A 36 3.17 11.71 -0.43
N GLY A 37 3.91 11.69 0.67
CA GLY A 37 5.32 12.04 0.65
C GLY A 37 6.22 10.92 0.16
N ALA A 38 5.70 9.69 0.11
CA ALA A 38 6.47 8.55 -0.34
C ALA A 38 6.08 8.18 -1.76
N ARG A 39 7.08 7.85 -2.58
CA ARG A 39 6.79 7.37 -3.93
C ARG A 39 6.26 5.95 -3.90
N SER A 40 6.87 5.09 -3.10
CA SER A 40 6.58 3.66 -3.09
C SER A 40 5.77 3.29 -1.87
N SER A 41 4.95 2.27 -2.03
CA SER A 41 4.24 1.67 -0.91
C SER A 41 5.16 0.75 -0.13
N ALA A 42 4.86 0.52 1.13
CA ALA A 42 5.67 -0.31 1.99
C ALA A 42 4.79 -1.15 2.89
N LEU A 43 5.21 -2.38 3.12
CA LEU A 43 4.54 -3.30 4.02
C LEU A 43 5.54 -3.74 5.07
N HIS A 44 5.17 -3.64 6.34
CA HIS A 44 6.01 -4.16 7.40
C HIS A 44 5.93 -5.67 7.38
N ALA A 45 7.08 -6.33 7.25
CA ALA A 45 7.15 -7.77 7.23
C ALA A 45 8.37 -8.21 8.00
N GLU A 46 8.34 -9.43 8.49
CA GLU A 46 9.42 -9.99 9.26
C GLU A 46 10.04 -11.17 8.54
N ASP A 47 11.25 -11.51 8.93
CA ASP A 47 11.95 -12.68 8.39
C ASP A 47 12.01 -12.65 6.86
N ILE A 48 12.34 -11.50 6.31
CA ILE A 48 12.39 -11.29 4.87
C ILE A 48 13.63 -11.96 4.31
N SER A 49 13.44 -12.84 3.32
CA SER A 49 14.54 -13.60 2.73
C SER A 49 14.30 -13.74 1.24
N VAL A 50 15.26 -13.33 0.44
CA VAL A 50 15.18 -13.45 -1.01
C VAL A 50 15.96 -14.65 -1.45
N ILE A 51 15.31 -15.59 -2.14
CA ILE A 51 15.94 -16.77 -2.66
C ILE A 51 15.58 -16.88 -4.14
N GLY A 52 16.57 -16.63 -5.00
CA GLY A 52 16.34 -16.63 -6.42
C GLY A 52 15.35 -15.52 -6.79
N ARG A 53 14.27 -15.91 -7.42
CA ARG A 53 13.25 -14.96 -7.85
C ARG A 53 12.05 -14.93 -6.93
N ARG A 54 12.21 -15.44 -5.72
CA ARG A 54 11.11 -15.50 -4.77
C ARG A 54 11.53 -14.82 -3.49
N VAL A 55 10.57 -14.26 -2.78
CA VAL A 55 10.80 -13.65 -1.49
C VAL A 55 9.91 -14.33 -0.46
N ASN A 56 10.53 -14.75 0.63
CA ASN A 56 9.81 -15.33 1.77
C ASN A 56 9.75 -14.27 2.86
N PHE A 57 8.63 -14.19 3.52
CA PHE A 57 8.48 -13.24 4.61
C PHE A 57 7.32 -13.67 5.49
N ARG A 58 7.24 -13.04 6.66
CA ARG A 58 6.12 -13.26 7.56
C ARG A 58 5.38 -11.95 7.73
N PHE A 59 4.08 -11.99 7.56
CA PHE A 59 3.22 -10.84 7.73
C PHE A 59 2.07 -11.22 8.63
N GLU A 60 1.90 -10.46 9.72
CA GLU A 60 0.84 -10.71 10.70
C GLU A 60 0.86 -12.17 11.17
N GLY A 61 2.04 -12.68 11.41
CA GLY A 61 2.21 -14.02 11.94
C GLY A 61 2.12 -15.15 10.93
N LYS A 62 1.84 -14.86 9.67
CA LYS A 62 1.72 -15.89 8.63
C LYS A 62 2.88 -15.81 7.67
N LYS A 63 3.34 -16.97 7.25
CA LYS A 63 4.44 -17.06 6.29
C LYS A 63 3.92 -17.01 4.88
N HIS A 64 4.64 -16.30 4.04
CA HIS A 64 4.28 -16.15 2.63
C HIS A 64 5.52 -16.31 1.77
N GLU A 65 5.28 -16.78 0.56
CA GLU A 65 6.32 -16.85 -0.46
C GLU A 65 5.72 -16.31 -1.74
N LEU A 66 6.26 -15.20 -2.23
CA LEU A 66 5.74 -14.57 -3.43
C LEU A 66 6.86 -14.31 -4.40
N LYS A 67 6.47 -14.06 -5.64
CA LYS A 67 7.44 -13.72 -6.68
C LYS A 67 8.06 -12.37 -6.38
N LEU A 68 9.37 -12.30 -6.52
CA LEU A 68 10.11 -11.06 -6.42
C LEU A 68 10.00 -10.32 -7.74
N ILE A 69 9.52 -9.09 -7.73
CA ILE A 69 9.43 -8.31 -8.96
C ILE A 69 10.54 -7.27 -9.09
N GLY A 70 11.36 -7.14 -8.08
CA GLY A 70 12.47 -6.21 -8.13
C GLY A 70 12.88 -5.80 -6.74
N ALA A 71 13.69 -4.76 -6.67
CA ALA A 71 14.14 -4.21 -5.41
C ALA A 71 14.22 -2.69 -5.56
N LYS A 72 14.07 -2.00 -4.45
CA LYS A 72 14.08 -0.56 -4.44
C LYS A 72 15.03 -0.06 -3.37
N ARG A 73 15.84 0.93 -3.71
CA ARG A 73 16.68 1.58 -2.72
C ARG A 73 15.88 2.72 -2.12
N ILE A 74 15.67 2.65 -0.82
CA ILE A 74 14.92 3.66 -0.09
C ILE A 74 15.90 4.42 0.80
N LYS A 75 15.94 5.72 0.66
CA LYS A 75 16.81 6.55 1.45
C LYS A 75 16.00 7.18 2.57
N SER A 76 16.44 7.01 3.80
CA SER A 76 15.75 7.58 4.93
C SER A 76 16.23 9.01 5.17
N SER A 77 15.47 9.74 5.97
CA SER A 77 15.77 11.14 6.24
C SER A 77 17.07 11.31 7.01
N ASN A 78 17.55 10.26 7.70
CA ASN A 78 18.80 10.35 8.44
C ASN A 78 20.01 9.92 7.62
N GLY A 79 19.84 9.75 6.31
CA GLY A 79 20.96 9.48 5.42
C GLY A 79 21.25 8.02 5.15
N PHE A 80 20.65 7.11 5.88
CA PHE A 80 20.83 5.69 5.61
C PHE A 80 19.98 5.27 4.43
N SER A 81 20.44 4.26 3.70
CA SER A 81 19.62 3.70 2.65
C SER A 81 19.50 2.21 2.86
N GLU A 82 18.42 1.68 2.36
CA GLU A 82 18.04 0.30 2.54
C GLU A 82 17.56 -0.21 1.20
N ILE A 83 17.93 -1.43 0.84
CA ILE A 83 17.42 -2.06 -0.36
C ILE A 83 16.29 -2.98 0.08
N ARG A 84 15.09 -2.73 -0.45
CA ARG A 84 13.90 -3.48 -0.09
C ARG A 84 13.43 -4.32 -1.25
N PRO A 85 13.13 -5.59 -1.03
CA PRO A 85 12.52 -6.40 -2.09
C PRO A 85 11.10 -5.92 -2.36
N MET A 86 10.65 -6.12 -3.59
CA MET A 86 9.32 -5.70 -4.00
C MET A 86 8.51 -6.88 -4.46
N ILE A 87 7.24 -6.87 -4.07
CA ILE A 87 6.24 -7.81 -4.56
C ILE A 87 5.14 -7.02 -5.23
N GLU A 88 4.33 -7.72 -6.01
CA GLU A 88 3.11 -7.15 -6.54
C GLU A 88 1.95 -7.95 -6.00
N THR A 89 0.96 -7.26 -5.45
CA THR A 89 -0.16 -7.96 -4.84
C THR A 89 -1.43 -7.13 -5.00
N GLU A 90 -2.56 -7.80 -4.94
CA GLU A 90 -3.84 -7.13 -5.05
C GLU A 90 -4.13 -6.37 -3.76
N VAL A 91 -4.65 -5.16 -3.93
CA VAL A 91 -5.10 -4.32 -2.83
C VAL A 91 -6.59 -4.08 -3.00
N VAL A 92 -7.35 -4.33 -1.95
CA VAL A 92 -8.78 -4.05 -1.95
C VAL A 92 -9.05 -2.94 -0.95
N LEU A 93 -9.62 -1.86 -1.44
CA LEU A 93 -9.89 -0.69 -0.65
C LEU A 93 -11.33 -0.29 -0.91
N GLY A 94 -12.22 -0.69 0.01
CA GLY A 94 -13.65 -0.52 -0.23
C GLY A 94 -14.10 -1.33 -1.43
N ALA A 95 -14.68 -0.65 -2.40
CA ALA A 95 -15.12 -1.28 -3.63
C ALA A 95 -14.03 -1.29 -4.70
N HIS A 96 -12.85 -0.80 -4.40
CA HIS A 96 -11.78 -0.65 -5.39
C HIS A 96 -10.76 -1.76 -5.25
N ARG A 97 -10.42 -2.36 -6.38
CA ARG A 97 -9.41 -3.42 -6.43
C ARG A 97 -8.36 -3.04 -7.45
N PHE A 98 -7.10 -3.18 -7.08
CA PHE A 98 -6.02 -2.90 -8.02
C PHE A 98 -4.76 -3.62 -7.57
N MET A 99 -3.86 -3.83 -8.53
CA MET A 99 -2.55 -4.42 -8.23
C MET A 99 -1.59 -3.30 -7.86
N ALA A 100 -0.78 -3.54 -6.84
CA ALA A 100 0.19 -2.55 -6.41
C ALA A 100 1.54 -3.20 -6.17
N ALA A 101 2.59 -2.49 -6.55
CA ALA A 101 3.95 -2.89 -6.23
C ALA A 101 4.26 -2.36 -4.84
N ILE A 102 4.70 -3.24 -3.95
CA ILE A 102 4.89 -2.90 -2.55
C ILE A 102 6.27 -3.36 -2.12
N THR A 103 7.01 -2.49 -1.45
CA THR A 103 8.30 -2.89 -0.88
C THR A 103 8.08 -3.52 0.49
N LEU A 104 8.92 -4.48 0.82
CA LEU A 104 8.89 -5.14 2.12
C LEU A 104 10.00 -4.59 2.99
N THR A 105 9.68 -4.29 4.24
CA THR A 105 10.67 -3.77 5.16
C THR A 105 10.34 -4.23 6.58
N ASP A 106 11.39 -4.56 7.33
CA ASP A 106 11.22 -4.92 8.73
C ASP A 106 11.54 -3.69 9.56
N ARG A 107 10.53 -2.84 9.73
CA ARG A 107 10.69 -1.63 10.51
C ARG A 107 9.70 -1.67 11.65
N GLY A 108 10.20 -2.02 12.81
CA GLY A 108 9.35 -2.14 13.98
C GLY A 108 8.75 -0.84 14.46
N ASP A 109 9.24 0.29 13.94
CA ASP A 109 8.72 1.59 14.36
C ASP A 109 7.61 2.12 13.45
N MET A 110 7.12 1.31 12.50
CA MET A 110 5.96 1.72 11.72
C MET A 110 4.72 1.67 12.61
N GLU A 111 3.97 2.76 12.57
CA GLU A 111 2.75 2.84 13.36
C GLU A 111 1.65 1.96 12.83
N VAL A 112 1.69 1.69 11.53
CA VAL A 112 0.69 0.90 10.84
C VAL A 112 1.42 -0.12 10.02
N PRO A 113 0.75 -1.23 9.67
CA PRO A 113 1.43 -2.28 8.92
C PRO A 113 1.72 -1.90 7.48
N MET A 114 1.08 -0.88 6.93
CA MET A 114 1.23 -0.58 5.51
C MET A 114 1.20 0.91 5.26
N LEU A 115 2.02 1.35 4.30
CA LEU A 115 1.96 2.69 3.75
C LEU A 115 1.63 2.59 2.27
N LEU A 116 0.65 3.38 1.81
CA LEU A 116 0.35 3.49 0.39
C LEU A 116 1.01 4.76 -0.14
N GLY A 117 1.93 4.59 -1.07
CA GLY A 117 2.66 5.70 -1.64
C GLY A 117 2.00 6.25 -2.89
N ARG A 118 2.63 7.28 -3.47
CA ARG A 118 2.04 7.99 -4.60
C ARG A 118 1.79 7.10 -5.81
N GLU A 119 2.64 6.12 -6.05
CA GLU A 119 2.47 5.29 -7.24
C GLU A 119 1.21 4.45 -7.19
N ALA A 120 0.76 4.08 -6.00
CA ALA A 120 -0.49 3.32 -5.86
C ALA A 120 -1.70 4.24 -5.94
N ILE A 121 -1.54 5.50 -5.56
CA ILE A 121 -2.66 6.45 -5.46
C ILE A 121 -2.91 7.15 -6.77
N LYS A 122 -1.85 7.45 -7.51
CA LYS A 122 -1.89 8.29 -8.69
C LYS A 122 -2.86 7.75 -9.73
N GLY A 123 -3.75 8.60 -10.16
CA GLY A 123 -4.72 8.25 -11.18
C GLY A 123 -5.91 7.45 -10.67
N ARG A 124 -5.88 7.05 -9.39
CA ARG A 124 -6.98 6.27 -8.81
C ARG A 124 -7.77 7.04 -7.78
N PHE A 125 -7.09 7.88 -7.00
CA PHE A 125 -7.73 8.53 -5.85
C PHE A 125 -7.22 9.93 -5.64
N LEU A 126 -8.05 10.74 -4.99
CA LEU A 126 -7.63 12.00 -4.38
C LEU A 126 -7.52 11.77 -2.88
N VAL A 127 -6.61 12.48 -2.24
CA VAL A 127 -6.40 12.29 -0.80
C VAL A 127 -6.96 13.49 -0.05
N ASN A 128 -7.88 13.22 0.86
CA ASN A 128 -8.48 14.25 1.71
C ASN A 128 -7.85 14.10 3.10
N VAL A 129 -6.91 14.99 3.40
CA VAL A 129 -6.15 14.87 4.64
C VAL A 129 -6.95 15.21 5.89
N ALA A 130 -8.17 15.70 5.71
CA ALA A 130 -9.03 16.01 6.84
C ALA A 130 -9.86 14.82 7.32
N ARG A 131 -9.80 13.70 6.62
CA ARG A 131 -10.68 12.57 6.91
C ARG A 131 -9.91 11.27 7.05
N THR A 132 -10.53 10.30 7.72
CA THR A 132 -10.00 8.94 7.82
C THR A 132 -11.13 7.97 7.53
N PHE A 133 -10.76 6.79 7.03
CA PHE A 133 -11.66 5.65 6.90
C PHE A 133 -12.89 5.99 6.08
N ILE A 134 -12.69 6.64 4.94
CA ILE A 134 -13.79 6.98 4.04
C ILE A 134 -14.40 5.70 3.47
N HIS A 135 -13.56 4.69 3.20
CA HIS A 135 -14.01 3.44 2.58
C HIS A 135 -14.14 2.29 3.56
N SER A 136 -14.06 2.56 4.86
CA SER A 136 -14.13 1.49 5.84
C SER A 136 -15.54 0.93 5.89
N ARG A 137 -15.63 -0.38 5.80
CA ARG A 137 -16.92 -1.03 5.92
C ARG A 137 -17.31 -1.25 7.35
N LYS A 138 -16.32 -1.31 8.23
CA LYS A 138 -16.62 -1.57 9.61
C LYS A 138 -17.20 -0.41 10.33
N ALA A 139 -16.82 0.76 9.93
CA ALA A 139 -17.16 1.94 10.68
C ALA A 139 -18.63 2.19 10.74
N HIS A 140 -19.35 1.57 9.88
CA HIS A 140 -20.71 1.90 9.84
C HIS A 140 -21.55 1.13 10.76
N THR A 141 -20.97 0.24 11.36
CA THR A 141 -21.79 -0.51 12.21
C THR A 141 -21.93 0.22 13.47
N LYS A 142 -22.07 0.79 13.61
CA LYS A 142 -22.13 1.14 14.80
C LYS A 142 -22.64 1.64 15.17
#